data_c1334f3ece725a1182430c78251ed9b7
#
_entry.id   c1334f3ece725a1182430c78251ed9b7
#
_cell.length_a   1.000
_cell.length_b   1.000
_cell.length_c   1.000
_cell.angle_alpha   90.00
_cell.angle_beta   90.00
_cell.angle_gamma   90.00
#
_symmetry.space_group_name_H-M   'P 1'
#
loop_
_entity.id
_entity.type
_entity.pdbx_description
1 polymer ?
#
loop_
_entity_poly.entity_id
_entity_poly.type
_entity_poly.pdbx_seq_one_letter_code
_entity_poly.pdbx_strand_id
1 'polypeptide(L)'
;MNDTIVAISTALGVGAISIVRMSGKDSISIANAIFSGKDLEKVATHTINYGFIKDNDEIIDEVLVSVMKAPHTYTTEDVIEINCHGGITTTNKVLETLLKHGARLAEPGEFTKRAFLNGRIDLTKSEAVMDLLESKTESARKLAINSLQGKTALLVDNFRDKIKQLISSIELNIDYPEYYDIEVITLEKIKEETANMKQELENIIKESENSKIIKNGIDTLIIGRPNVGKSSILNKFLDEEKAIVTDIAGTTRDIVEGQVMLDNIVLNIIDTAGIRQTEDKVEKIGVEKSLSLIDRADLVIVVLNSNEKLTLEDIEILEKTKDKNTIVVLNKNDLERNIELDKLKDYNLVSTNTNDLEGIDTLKNKIKEMFNLEQISTKDYNYLTNVRQISLAKNAYQKLVDVESGLKDNLPVDMIEIDLRDCFDLLGEITGKTYSDEIIDNLFERFCVGK
;
A
#
# COMPACT_ATOMS: atom_id res chain seq x y z
N MET A 1 -20.40 19.04 -3.47
CA MET A 1 -21.30 17.94 -3.87
C MET A 1 -22.63 18.16 -3.19
N ASN A 2 -23.76 18.05 -3.91
CA ASN A 2 -25.07 18.44 -3.35
C ASN A 2 -26.01 17.24 -3.12
N ASP A 3 -25.53 16.02 -3.30
CA ASP A 3 -26.27 14.77 -3.20
C ASP A 3 -25.94 14.00 -1.92
N THR A 4 -26.87 13.17 -1.48
CA THR A 4 -26.67 12.29 -0.32
C THR A 4 -26.35 10.88 -0.81
N ILE A 5 -25.22 10.35 -0.37
CA ILE A 5 -24.75 9.02 -0.73
C ILE A 5 -25.03 7.99 0.36
N VAL A 6 -25.19 6.73 -0.06
CA VAL A 6 -25.43 5.61 0.83
C VAL A 6 -24.65 4.38 0.38
N ALA A 7 -24.11 3.60 1.32
CA ALA A 7 -23.52 2.30 1.06
C ALA A 7 -23.54 1.39 2.29
N ILE A 8 -23.34 0.09 2.04
CA ILE A 8 -23.05 -0.89 3.09
C ILE A 8 -21.56 -0.75 3.46
N SER A 9 -21.28 -0.44 4.73
CA SER A 9 -19.91 -0.18 5.22
C SER A 9 -19.26 -1.38 5.92
N THR A 10 -19.98 -2.48 6.12
CA THR A 10 -19.46 -3.74 6.67
C THR A 10 -19.29 -4.79 5.57
N ALA A 11 -18.46 -5.79 5.81
CA ALA A 11 -18.35 -6.92 4.90
C ALA A 11 -19.72 -7.59 4.72
N LEU A 12 -20.06 -7.98 3.48
CA LEU A 12 -21.29 -8.73 3.19
C LEU A 12 -21.13 -10.18 3.66
N GLY A 13 -22.07 -10.63 4.50
CA GLY A 13 -22.05 -11.98 5.04
C GLY A 13 -23.08 -12.14 6.16
N VAL A 14 -23.04 -13.28 6.83
CA VAL A 14 -23.86 -13.53 8.02
C VAL A 14 -23.06 -13.08 9.24
N GLY A 15 -23.55 -12.09 9.95
CA GLY A 15 -22.93 -11.53 11.15
C GLY A 15 -23.97 -11.02 12.14
N ALA A 16 -23.55 -10.59 13.31
CA ALA A 16 -24.46 -10.03 14.30
C ALA A 16 -25.02 -8.67 13.87
N ILE A 17 -24.19 -7.83 13.24
CA ILE A 17 -24.51 -6.45 12.86
C ILE A 17 -23.98 -6.18 11.45
N SER A 18 -24.75 -5.44 10.67
CA SER A 18 -24.32 -4.75 9.46
C SER A 18 -24.58 -3.26 9.58
N ILE A 19 -23.75 -2.45 8.94
CA ILE A 19 -23.87 -0.98 8.95
C ILE A 19 -24.16 -0.48 7.54
N VAL A 20 -25.27 0.22 7.39
CA VAL A 20 -25.57 1.03 6.19
C VAL A 20 -25.31 2.49 6.54
N ARG A 21 -24.36 3.12 5.82
CA ARG A 21 -23.92 4.49 6.06
C ARG A 21 -24.41 5.43 4.99
N MET A 22 -24.87 6.61 5.40
CA MET A 22 -25.18 7.73 4.51
C MET A 22 -24.31 8.94 4.86
N SER A 23 -24.02 9.77 3.87
CA SER A 23 -23.38 11.09 4.03
C SER A 23 -23.97 12.09 3.05
N GLY A 24 -24.21 13.30 3.51
CA GLY A 24 -24.75 14.40 2.72
C GLY A 24 -25.81 15.21 3.49
N LYS A 25 -26.19 16.34 2.91
CA LYS A 25 -27.09 17.32 3.54
C LYS A 25 -28.48 16.75 3.92
N ASP A 26 -28.97 15.77 3.15
CA ASP A 26 -30.31 15.20 3.33
C ASP A 26 -30.28 13.86 4.10
N SER A 27 -29.10 13.42 4.60
CA SER A 27 -28.95 12.11 5.25
C SER A 27 -29.84 11.94 6.48
N ILE A 28 -29.98 12.99 7.30
CA ILE A 28 -30.81 12.95 8.50
C ILE A 28 -32.31 12.90 8.14
N SER A 29 -32.76 13.72 7.18
CA SER A 29 -34.17 13.75 6.77
C SER A 29 -34.59 12.46 6.06
N ILE A 30 -33.71 11.91 5.19
CA ILE A 30 -33.96 10.61 4.54
C ILE A 30 -34.07 9.49 5.58
N ALA A 31 -33.15 9.42 6.54
CA ALA A 31 -33.20 8.43 7.61
C ALA A 31 -34.46 8.60 8.48
N ASN A 32 -34.81 9.84 8.84
CA ASN A 32 -36.00 10.15 9.66
C ASN A 32 -37.29 9.73 8.99
N ALA A 33 -37.38 9.79 7.65
CA ALA A 33 -38.57 9.40 6.90
C ALA A 33 -38.90 7.89 7.00
N ILE A 34 -37.88 7.04 7.18
CA ILE A 34 -38.01 5.57 7.25
C ILE A 34 -37.87 5.03 8.69
N PHE A 35 -37.48 5.87 9.64
CA PHE A 35 -37.21 5.48 11.01
C PHE A 35 -38.42 5.66 11.90
N SER A 36 -38.80 4.62 12.62
CA SER A 36 -39.86 4.63 13.63
C SER A 36 -39.25 4.59 15.02
N GLY A 37 -39.06 5.76 15.61
CA GLY A 37 -38.45 5.98 16.91
C GLY A 37 -38.49 7.45 17.29
N LYS A 38 -37.36 7.97 17.83
CA LYS A 38 -37.20 9.41 18.08
C LYS A 38 -37.10 10.17 16.77
N ASP A 39 -37.52 11.43 16.75
CA ASP A 39 -37.30 12.36 15.65
C ASP A 39 -35.78 12.64 15.50
N LEU A 40 -35.16 12.09 14.45
CA LEU A 40 -33.72 12.18 14.22
C LEU A 40 -33.25 13.60 13.91
N GLU A 41 -34.13 14.47 13.42
CA GLU A 41 -33.78 15.87 13.17
C GLU A 41 -33.56 16.65 14.48
N LYS A 42 -34.30 16.26 15.54
CA LYS A 42 -34.26 16.91 16.86
C LYS A 42 -33.25 16.35 17.84
N VAL A 43 -32.65 15.19 17.55
CA VAL A 43 -31.64 14.61 18.46
C VAL A 43 -30.31 15.37 18.39
N ALA A 44 -29.53 15.31 19.48
CA ALA A 44 -28.20 15.86 19.50
C ALA A 44 -27.25 15.07 18.57
N THR A 45 -26.18 15.73 18.11
CA THR A 45 -25.13 15.05 17.37
C THR A 45 -24.41 14.00 18.21
N HIS A 46 -23.88 12.97 17.59
CA HIS A 46 -23.14 11.86 18.22
C HIS A 46 -24.02 11.09 19.22
N THR A 47 -25.25 10.82 18.81
CA THR A 47 -26.21 10.02 19.59
C THR A 47 -26.59 8.74 18.85
N ILE A 48 -26.92 7.70 19.61
CA ILE A 48 -27.45 6.43 19.12
C ILE A 48 -28.90 6.35 19.51
N ASN A 49 -29.77 6.05 18.54
CA ASN A 49 -31.22 6.06 18.70
C ASN A 49 -31.81 4.69 18.34
N TYR A 50 -32.50 4.09 19.27
CA TYR A 50 -33.21 2.81 19.10
C TYR A 50 -34.54 2.99 18.40
N GLY A 51 -34.86 2.10 17.47
CA GLY A 51 -36.15 2.07 16.76
C GLY A 51 -36.20 1.02 15.66
N PHE A 52 -37.07 1.23 14.68
CA PHE A 52 -37.33 0.29 13.59
C PHE A 52 -37.18 1.02 12.24
N ILE A 53 -36.64 0.33 11.25
CA ILE A 53 -36.70 0.77 9.84
C ILE A 53 -37.98 0.20 9.22
N LYS A 54 -38.72 1.06 8.50
CA LYS A 54 -39.95 0.72 7.82
C LYS A 54 -39.92 1.12 6.34
N ASP A 55 -40.54 0.30 5.49
CA ASP A 55 -40.92 0.66 4.12
C ASP A 55 -42.46 0.65 4.07
N ASN A 56 -43.08 1.84 4.09
CA ASN A 56 -44.52 2.03 4.34
C ASN A 56 -44.95 1.40 5.68
N ASP A 57 -45.85 0.39 5.66
CA ASP A 57 -46.32 -0.31 6.84
C ASP A 57 -45.50 -1.55 7.21
N GLU A 58 -44.56 -1.96 6.39
CA GLU A 58 -43.67 -3.12 6.62
C GLU A 58 -42.51 -2.75 7.53
N ILE A 59 -42.35 -3.45 8.66
CA ILE A 59 -41.16 -3.37 9.49
C ILE A 59 -40.05 -4.22 8.82
N ILE A 60 -38.95 -3.56 8.47
CA ILE A 60 -37.79 -4.23 7.86
C ILE A 60 -36.86 -4.82 8.93
N ASP A 61 -36.51 -4.01 9.93
CA ASP A 61 -35.62 -4.45 10.99
C ASP A 61 -35.72 -3.54 12.23
N GLU A 62 -35.29 -4.09 13.36
CA GLU A 62 -35.02 -3.39 14.62
C GLU A 62 -33.59 -2.92 14.64
N VAL A 63 -33.32 -1.61 14.82
CA VAL A 63 -32.04 -1.00 14.55
C VAL A 63 -31.59 -0.02 15.62
N LEU A 64 -30.28 0.27 15.60
CA LEU A 64 -29.67 1.41 16.26
C LEU A 64 -29.21 2.42 15.20
N VAL A 65 -29.73 3.65 15.25
CA VAL A 65 -29.35 4.71 14.31
C VAL A 65 -28.41 5.71 14.98
N SER A 66 -27.19 5.81 14.48
CA SER A 66 -26.21 6.81 14.90
C SER A 66 -26.40 8.07 14.07
N VAL A 67 -26.52 9.23 14.75
CA VAL A 67 -26.69 10.55 14.14
C VAL A 67 -25.46 11.39 14.42
N MET A 68 -24.72 11.79 13.38
CA MET A 68 -23.53 12.63 13.46
C MET A 68 -23.73 13.85 12.56
N LYS A 69 -23.85 15.04 13.16
CA LYS A 69 -24.09 16.30 12.44
C LYS A 69 -22.78 17.00 12.10
N ALA A 70 -22.72 17.57 10.91
CA ALA A 70 -21.62 18.40 10.44
C ALA A 70 -21.21 19.48 11.45
N PRO A 71 -19.95 19.94 11.48
CA PRO A 71 -18.81 19.50 10.65
C PRO A 71 -17.95 18.38 11.27
N HIS A 72 -18.25 17.95 12.50
CA HIS A 72 -17.41 16.99 13.25
C HIS A 72 -17.77 15.53 12.91
N THR A 73 -17.66 15.15 11.63
CA THR A 73 -17.98 13.84 11.10
C THR A 73 -16.86 13.31 10.20
N TYR A 74 -16.98 12.10 9.68
CA TYR A 74 -15.95 11.52 8.79
C TYR A 74 -15.79 12.31 7.48
N THR A 75 -16.87 12.74 6.88
CA THR A 75 -16.90 13.48 5.61
C THR A 75 -17.00 14.99 5.78
N THR A 76 -17.16 15.50 7.00
CA THR A 76 -17.57 16.86 7.36
C THR A 76 -19.00 17.22 6.95
N GLU A 77 -19.75 16.28 6.37
CA GLU A 77 -21.19 16.37 6.09
C GLU A 77 -21.99 15.74 7.22
N ASP A 78 -23.33 15.84 7.18
CA ASP A 78 -24.17 15.04 8.06
C ASP A 78 -24.04 13.56 7.71
N VAL A 79 -23.78 12.72 8.73
CA VAL A 79 -23.57 11.28 8.57
C VAL A 79 -24.58 10.52 9.43
N ILE A 80 -25.20 9.52 8.82
CA ILE A 80 -26.08 8.54 9.49
C ILE A 80 -25.47 7.15 9.33
N GLU A 81 -25.45 6.38 10.41
CA GLU A 81 -25.15 4.96 10.37
C GLU A 81 -26.33 4.18 10.96
N ILE A 82 -26.90 3.29 10.15
CA ILE A 82 -27.97 2.38 10.54
C ILE A 82 -27.33 1.03 10.84
N ASN A 83 -27.29 0.65 12.11
CA ASN A 83 -26.81 -0.64 12.57
C ASN A 83 -27.99 -1.60 12.57
N CYS A 84 -28.09 -2.43 11.54
CA CYS A 84 -29.11 -3.46 11.36
C CYS A 84 -28.57 -4.85 11.65
N HIS A 85 -29.45 -5.86 11.74
CA HIS A 85 -29.02 -7.26 11.85
C HIS A 85 -28.21 -7.67 10.61
N GLY A 86 -27.09 -8.38 10.82
CA GLY A 86 -26.10 -8.73 9.82
C GLY A 86 -26.52 -9.88 8.91
N GLY A 87 -27.66 -9.76 8.26
CA GLY A 87 -28.14 -10.66 7.22
C GLY A 87 -28.12 -9.98 5.86
N ILE A 88 -27.63 -10.64 4.80
CA ILE A 88 -27.52 -10.07 3.45
C ILE A 88 -28.85 -9.48 2.97
N THR A 89 -29.95 -10.21 3.15
CA THR A 89 -31.31 -9.78 2.73
C THR A 89 -31.76 -8.53 3.49
N THR A 90 -31.60 -8.53 4.82
CA THR A 90 -32.00 -7.40 5.68
C THR A 90 -31.21 -6.15 5.34
N THR A 91 -29.88 -6.28 5.25
CA THR A 91 -28.98 -5.16 4.94
C THR A 91 -29.28 -4.55 3.57
N ASN A 92 -29.49 -5.39 2.53
CA ASN A 92 -29.88 -4.92 1.20
C ASN A 92 -31.26 -4.24 1.21
N LYS A 93 -32.22 -4.75 1.98
CA LYS A 93 -33.53 -4.14 2.07
C LYS A 93 -33.49 -2.75 2.72
N VAL A 94 -32.65 -2.56 3.74
CA VAL A 94 -32.41 -1.24 4.35
C VAL A 94 -31.78 -0.30 3.31
N LEU A 95 -30.76 -0.75 2.58
CA LEU A 95 -30.13 0.04 1.51
C LEU A 95 -31.14 0.44 0.43
N GLU A 96 -31.92 -0.51 -0.11
CA GLU A 96 -32.94 -0.25 -1.12
C GLU A 96 -33.97 0.78 -0.64
N THR A 97 -34.37 0.70 0.63
CA THR A 97 -35.32 1.65 1.19
C THR A 97 -34.76 3.06 1.24
N LEU A 98 -33.48 3.24 1.59
CA LEU A 98 -32.81 4.54 1.56
C LEU A 98 -32.68 5.10 0.15
N LEU A 99 -32.36 4.24 -0.84
CA LEU A 99 -32.32 4.63 -2.25
C LEU A 99 -33.68 5.12 -2.76
N LYS A 100 -34.77 4.46 -2.40
CA LYS A 100 -36.15 4.88 -2.73
C LYS A 100 -36.52 6.26 -2.14
N HIS A 101 -35.91 6.63 -1.01
CA HIS A 101 -36.16 7.91 -0.33
C HIS A 101 -35.20 9.03 -0.73
N GLY A 102 -34.40 8.83 -1.80
CA GLY A 102 -33.62 9.90 -2.42
C GLY A 102 -32.11 9.88 -2.16
N ALA A 103 -31.61 8.89 -1.46
CA ALA A 103 -30.16 8.65 -1.42
C ALA A 103 -29.68 8.06 -2.76
N ARG A 104 -28.41 8.32 -3.12
CA ARG A 104 -27.72 7.70 -4.26
C ARG A 104 -26.71 6.68 -3.75
N LEU A 105 -26.53 5.58 -4.48
CA LEU A 105 -25.45 4.64 -4.16
C LEU A 105 -24.08 5.34 -4.26
N ALA A 106 -23.26 5.14 -3.25
CA ALA A 106 -21.89 5.68 -3.23
C ALA A 106 -21.01 4.96 -4.24
N GLU A 107 -20.12 5.73 -4.86
CA GLU A 107 -19.00 5.19 -5.66
C GLU A 107 -17.92 4.58 -4.75
N PRO A 108 -17.00 3.73 -5.30
CA PRO A 108 -15.86 3.27 -4.53
C PRO A 108 -15.07 4.44 -3.91
N GLY A 109 -14.76 4.34 -2.63
CA GLY A 109 -14.00 5.37 -1.90
C GLY A 109 -14.66 6.72 -1.70
N GLU A 110 -15.94 6.89 -2.07
CA GLU A 110 -16.57 8.22 -2.12
C GLU A 110 -16.65 8.92 -0.76
N PHE A 111 -16.84 8.20 0.34
CA PHE A 111 -16.84 8.82 1.68
C PHE A 111 -15.46 9.40 2.02
N THR A 112 -14.38 8.69 1.69
CA THR A 112 -13.00 9.16 1.92
C THR A 112 -12.63 10.28 0.94
N LYS A 113 -13.10 10.20 -0.31
CA LYS A 113 -12.97 11.26 -1.32
C LYS A 113 -13.62 12.56 -0.83
N ARG A 114 -14.84 12.49 -0.26
CA ARG A 114 -15.53 13.64 0.34
C ARG A 114 -14.77 14.19 1.54
N ALA A 115 -14.23 13.34 2.41
CA ALA A 115 -13.38 13.76 3.52
C ALA A 115 -12.12 14.52 3.05
N PHE A 116 -11.52 14.10 1.95
CA PHE A 116 -10.39 14.79 1.31
C PHE A 116 -10.83 16.13 0.67
N LEU A 117 -11.85 16.13 -0.17
CA LEU A 117 -12.33 17.32 -0.87
C LEU A 117 -12.84 18.40 0.09
N ASN A 118 -13.43 17.99 1.23
CA ASN A 118 -13.86 18.88 2.30
C ASN A 118 -12.72 19.30 3.24
N GLY A 119 -11.46 18.93 2.95
CA GLY A 119 -10.27 19.38 3.66
C GLY A 119 -10.06 18.76 5.04
N ARG A 120 -10.81 17.71 5.41
CA ARG A 120 -10.62 17.01 6.70
C ARG A 120 -9.32 16.20 6.75
N ILE A 121 -8.98 15.55 5.66
CA ILE A 121 -7.79 14.71 5.51
C ILE A 121 -7.06 15.10 4.22
N ASP A 122 -5.74 14.93 4.21
CA ASP A 122 -4.92 15.05 3.02
C ASP A 122 -4.86 13.71 2.25
N LEU A 123 -4.19 13.71 1.08
CA LEU A 123 -4.13 12.54 0.22
C LEU A 123 -3.35 11.38 0.87
N THR A 124 -2.30 11.69 1.65
CA THR A 124 -1.52 10.65 2.35
C THR A 124 -2.33 9.94 3.42
N LYS A 125 -3.19 10.68 4.14
CA LYS A 125 -4.14 10.10 5.10
C LYS A 125 -5.23 9.29 4.41
N SER A 126 -5.69 9.74 3.25
CA SER A 126 -6.68 8.99 2.45
C SER A 126 -6.11 7.63 2.04
N GLU A 127 -4.90 7.60 1.50
CA GLU A 127 -4.19 6.35 1.17
C GLU A 127 -3.98 5.46 2.39
N ALA A 128 -3.63 6.06 3.53
CA ALA A 128 -3.39 5.33 4.78
C ALA A 128 -4.66 4.64 5.34
N VAL A 129 -5.87 5.13 5.01
CA VAL A 129 -7.12 4.42 5.34
C VAL A 129 -7.15 3.05 4.68
N MET A 130 -6.78 2.95 3.40
CA MET A 130 -6.73 1.66 2.70
C MET A 130 -5.57 0.81 3.22
N ASP A 131 -4.41 1.41 3.43
CA ASP A 131 -3.25 0.72 3.99
C ASP A 131 -3.55 0.04 5.33
N LEU A 132 -4.36 0.70 6.18
CA LEU A 132 -4.79 0.14 7.45
C LEU A 132 -5.75 -1.05 7.28
N LEU A 133 -6.66 -0.98 6.32
CA LEU A 133 -7.62 -2.06 6.05
C LEU A 133 -6.94 -3.30 5.46
N GLU A 134 -5.94 -3.08 4.61
CA GLU A 134 -5.20 -4.13 3.91
C GLU A 134 -4.02 -4.68 4.72
N SER A 135 -3.69 -4.05 5.86
CA SER A 135 -2.54 -4.42 6.65
C SER A 135 -2.66 -5.87 7.20
N LYS A 136 -1.69 -6.70 6.85
CA LYS A 136 -1.63 -8.12 7.24
C LYS A 136 -0.66 -8.37 8.41
N THR A 137 0.17 -7.38 8.74
CA THR A 137 1.17 -7.47 9.80
C THR A 137 1.05 -6.31 10.78
N GLU A 138 1.54 -6.49 11.99
CA GLU A 138 1.56 -5.43 13.00
C GLU A 138 2.45 -4.25 12.56
N SER A 139 3.53 -4.52 11.81
CA SER A 139 4.39 -3.48 11.27
C SER A 139 3.68 -2.66 10.18
N ALA A 140 2.96 -3.30 9.25
CA ALA A 140 2.15 -2.61 8.24
C ALA A 140 1.05 -1.76 8.90
N ARG A 141 0.35 -2.30 9.92
CA ARG A 141 -0.65 -1.57 10.67
C ARG A 141 -0.07 -0.32 11.35
N LYS A 142 1.10 -0.43 12.00
CA LYS A 142 1.76 0.71 12.64
C LYS A 142 2.16 1.78 11.62
N LEU A 143 2.67 1.37 10.45
CA LEU A 143 3.03 2.26 9.36
C LEU A 143 1.81 3.06 8.88
N ALA A 144 0.68 2.38 8.63
CA ALA A 144 -0.57 3.00 8.24
C ALA A 144 -1.11 3.99 9.30
N ILE A 145 -1.06 3.63 10.59
CA ILE A 145 -1.46 4.52 11.68
C ILE A 145 -0.60 5.78 11.73
N ASN A 146 0.72 5.68 11.54
CA ASN A 146 1.60 6.85 11.51
C ASN A 146 1.23 7.81 10.37
N SER A 147 0.93 7.28 9.16
CA SER A 147 0.43 8.08 8.04
C SER A 147 -0.93 8.72 8.34
N LEU A 148 -1.86 8.00 8.96
CA LEU A 148 -3.16 8.54 9.43
C LEU A 148 -3.00 9.66 10.44
N GLN A 149 -1.98 9.59 11.31
CA GLN A 149 -1.63 10.66 12.24
C GLN A 149 -0.98 11.88 11.57
N GLY A 150 -0.71 11.81 10.26
CA GLY A 150 -0.16 12.91 9.46
C GLY A 150 1.36 13.00 9.46
N LYS A 151 2.09 12.00 9.96
CA LYS A 151 3.56 12.05 10.00
C LYS A 151 4.18 12.12 8.60
N THR A 152 3.60 11.40 7.63
CA THR A 152 4.03 11.45 6.22
C THR A 152 3.81 12.86 5.62
N ALA A 153 2.65 13.46 5.86
CA ALA A 153 2.37 14.82 5.41
C ALA A 153 3.33 15.83 6.04
N LEU A 154 3.58 15.72 7.35
CA LEU A 154 4.52 16.59 8.06
C LEU A 154 5.95 16.48 7.50
N LEU A 155 6.42 15.26 7.20
CA LEU A 155 7.72 15.04 6.57
C LEU A 155 7.84 15.80 5.23
N VAL A 156 6.83 15.64 4.36
CA VAL A 156 6.78 16.31 3.04
C VAL A 156 6.68 17.83 3.20
N ASP A 157 5.84 18.32 4.10
CA ASP A 157 5.64 19.75 4.32
C ASP A 157 6.91 20.42 4.85
N ASN A 158 7.61 19.82 5.81
CA ASN A 158 8.89 20.32 6.29
C ASN A 158 9.92 20.45 5.16
N PHE A 159 9.94 19.49 4.23
CA PHE A 159 10.83 19.54 3.08
C PHE A 159 10.41 20.65 2.09
N ARG A 160 9.12 20.77 1.80
CA ARG A 160 8.58 21.84 0.95
C ARG A 160 8.85 23.22 1.52
N ASP A 161 8.77 23.41 2.82
CA ASP A 161 9.06 24.70 3.47
C ASP A 161 10.52 25.12 3.26
N LYS A 162 11.48 24.18 3.27
CA LYS A 162 12.89 24.46 2.95
C LYS A 162 13.03 24.95 1.50
N ILE A 163 12.42 24.25 0.54
CA ILE A 163 12.44 24.65 -0.88
C ILE A 163 11.80 26.03 -1.06
N LYS A 164 10.64 26.25 -0.43
CA LYS A 164 9.94 27.54 -0.48
C LYS A 164 10.80 28.69 0.04
N GLN A 165 11.51 28.48 1.16
CA GLN A 165 12.43 29.48 1.71
C GLN A 165 13.55 29.82 0.71
N LEU A 166 14.12 28.79 0.05
CA LEU A 166 15.16 28.98 -0.96
C LEU A 166 14.63 29.74 -2.17
N ILE A 167 13.47 29.38 -2.71
CA ILE A 167 12.80 30.08 -3.81
C ILE A 167 12.54 31.54 -3.42
N SER A 168 11.94 31.78 -2.25
CA SER A 168 11.66 33.16 -1.80
C SER A 168 12.93 34.01 -1.65
N SER A 169 14.05 33.42 -1.22
CA SER A 169 15.33 34.11 -1.14
C SER A 169 15.89 34.45 -2.53
N ILE A 170 15.70 33.55 -3.50
CA ILE A 170 16.08 33.77 -4.90
C ILE A 170 15.24 34.94 -5.52
N GLU A 171 13.91 34.86 -5.39
CA GLU A 171 12.99 35.89 -5.90
C GLU A 171 13.31 37.26 -5.34
N LEU A 172 13.54 37.38 -4.03
CA LEU A 172 13.91 38.64 -3.39
C LEU A 172 15.20 39.22 -3.97
N ASN A 173 16.19 38.40 -4.31
CA ASN A 173 17.45 38.88 -4.90
C ASN A 173 17.29 39.24 -6.38
N ILE A 174 16.35 38.64 -7.11
CA ILE A 174 16.04 38.95 -8.49
C ILE A 174 15.25 40.26 -8.56
N ASP A 175 14.18 40.41 -7.76
CA ASP A 175 13.23 41.52 -7.83
C ASP A 175 13.77 42.81 -7.21
N TYR A 176 14.67 42.71 -6.21
CA TYR A 176 15.16 43.83 -5.43
C TYR A 176 16.70 43.87 -5.32
N PRO A 177 17.45 43.90 -6.43
CA PRO A 177 18.91 43.87 -6.41
C PRO A 177 19.55 45.10 -5.75
N GLU A 178 18.81 46.19 -5.54
CA GLU A 178 19.27 47.50 -5.03
C GLU A 178 19.09 47.63 -3.48
N TYR A 179 18.43 46.70 -2.82
CA TYR A 179 18.22 46.74 -1.37
C TYR A 179 19.39 46.13 -0.63
N TYR A 180 20.27 46.96 -0.06
CA TYR A 180 21.48 46.52 0.68
C TYR A 180 21.16 45.83 2.03
N ASP A 181 19.92 45.89 2.50
CA ASP A 181 19.47 45.26 3.77
C ASP A 181 18.96 43.83 3.57
N ILE A 182 18.83 43.38 2.33
CA ILE A 182 18.43 41.98 2.02
C ILE A 182 19.70 41.10 2.00
N GLU A 183 19.66 40.00 2.74
CA GLU A 183 20.75 38.99 2.68
C GLU A 183 20.89 38.48 1.25
N VAL A 184 22.00 38.83 0.60
CA VAL A 184 22.28 38.39 -0.77
C VAL A 184 22.47 36.87 -0.75
N ILE A 185 21.57 36.16 -1.42
CA ILE A 185 21.78 34.71 -1.60
C ILE A 185 22.90 34.48 -2.60
N THR A 186 23.96 33.84 -2.14
CA THR A 186 25.09 33.50 -3.02
C THR A 186 24.85 32.19 -3.74
N LEU A 187 25.46 32.01 -4.91
CA LEU A 187 25.44 30.72 -5.62
C LEU A 187 25.97 29.58 -4.75
N GLU A 188 26.97 29.86 -3.89
CA GLU A 188 27.48 28.90 -2.93
C GLU A 188 26.41 28.45 -1.93
N LYS A 189 25.60 29.38 -1.40
CA LYS A 189 24.53 29.07 -0.45
C LYS A 189 23.42 28.24 -1.12
N ILE A 190 23.02 28.60 -2.35
CA ILE A 190 22.06 27.78 -3.11
C ILE A 190 22.60 26.35 -3.34
N LYS A 191 23.89 26.24 -3.69
CA LYS A 191 24.54 24.94 -3.90
C LYS A 191 24.57 24.10 -2.64
N GLU A 192 24.92 24.70 -1.50
CA GLU A 192 24.97 24.02 -0.20
C GLU A 192 23.59 23.54 0.23
N GLU A 193 22.57 24.40 0.19
CA GLU A 193 21.18 24.07 0.53
C GLU A 193 20.61 22.97 -0.38
N THR A 194 20.87 23.07 -1.70
CA THR A 194 20.45 22.05 -2.67
C THR A 194 21.12 20.70 -2.39
N ALA A 195 22.42 20.68 -2.10
CA ALA A 195 23.13 19.46 -1.78
C ALA A 195 22.61 18.79 -0.50
N ASN A 196 22.31 19.57 0.54
CA ASN A 196 21.74 19.11 1.79
C ASN A 196 20.32 18.52 1.57
N MET A 197 19.47 19.24 0.83
CA MET A 197 18.13 18.77 0.49
C MET A 197 18.17 17.48 -0.35
N LYS A 198 19.07 17.40 -1.33
CA LYS A 198 19.24 16.20 -2.15
C LYS A 198 19.62 14.99 -1.31
N GLN A 199 20.60 15.12 -0.40
CA GLN A 199 21.02 14.04 0.48
C GLN A 199 19.89 13.60 1.44
N GLU A 200 19.14 14.54 1.97
CA GLU A 200 18.01 14.25 2.85
C GLU A 200 16.90 13.48 2.10
N LEU A 201 16.55 13.93 0.88
CA LEU A 201 15.53 13.28 0.06
C LEU A 201 15.97 11.88 -0.40
N GLU A 202 17.24 11.70 -0.73
CA GLU A 202 17.82 10.39 -1.05
C GLU A 202 17.66 9.40 0.10
N ASN A 203 17.95 9.83 1.32
CA ASN A 203 17.78 9.01 2.52
C ASN A 203 16.31 8.65 2.74
N ILE A 204 15.38 9.62 2.59
CA ILE A 204 13.94 9.38 2.69
C ILE A 204 13.50 8.33 1.65
N ILE A 205 13.93 8.46 0.40
CA ILE A 205 13.59 7.51 -0.67
C ILE A 205 14.10 6.10 -0.32
N LYS A 206 15.36 5.97 0.07
CA LYS A 206 15.97 4.69 0.42
C LYS A 206 15.24 3.99 1.56
N GLU A 207 14.89 4.72 2.62
CA GLU A 207 14.15 4.17 3.74
C GLU A 207 12.69 3.86 3.38
N SER A 208 12.10 4.64 2.48
CA SER A 208 10.73 4.40 1.96
C SER A 208 10.64 3.14 1.10
N GLU A 209 11.69 2.77 0.38
CA GLU A 209 11.74 1.51 -0.37
C GLU A 209 11.68 0.29 0.57
N ASN A 210 12.33 0.36 1.73
CA ASN A 210 12.20 -0.67 2.77
C ASN A 210 10.76 -0.72 3.34
N SER A 211 10.10 0.42 3.47
CA SER A 211 8.70 0.48 3.94
C SER A 211 7.72 -0.19 2.97
N LYS A 212 8.01 -0.19 1.67
CA LYS A 212 7.23 -0.92 0.66
C LYS A 212 7.22 -2.42 0.96
N ILE A 213 8.35 -2.99 1.38
CA ILE A 213 8.47 -4.41 1.75
C ILE A 213 7.60 -4.73 2.97
N ILE A 214 7.56 -3.84 3.97
CA ILE A 214 6.72 -4.01 5.17
C ILE A 214 5.24 -4.04 4.80
N LYS A 215 4.82 -3.16 3.89
CA LYS A 215 3.42 -3.00 3.48
C LYS A 215 2.97 -4.11 2.54
N ASN A 216 3.69 -4.30 1.44
CA ASN A 216 3.27 -5.16 0.34
C ASN A 216 3.75 -6.60 0.51
N GLY A 217 4.78 -6.82 1.36
CA GLY A 217 5.50 -8.09 1.42
C GLY A 217 6.55 -8.21 0.32
N ILE A 218 7.06 -9.42 0.15
CA ILE A 218 8.09 -9.79 -0.83
C ILE A 218 7.46 -10.77 -1.82
N ASP A 219 7.33 -10.36 -3.07
CA ASP A 219 6.85 -11.22 -4.14
C ASP A 219 7.90 -12.30 -4.44
N THR A 220 7.60 -13.54 -4.06
CA THR A 220 8.55 -14.65 -4.04
C THR A 220 8.17 -15.73 -5.04
N LEU A 221 9.07 -15.99 -5.99
CA LEU A 221 8.93 -17.07 -6.95
C LEU A 221 9.79 -18.28 -6.54
N ILE A 222 9.19 -19.47 -6.48
CA ILE A 222 9.91 -20.74 -6.24
C ILE A 222 9.97 -21.50 -7.58
N ILE A 223 11.18 -21.66 -8.13
CA ILE A 223 11.40 -22.26 -9.45
C ILE A 223 12.45 -23.37 -9.38
N GLY A 224 12.40 -24.30 -10.32
CA GLY A 224 13.34 -25.43 -10.48
C GLY A 224 12.68 -26.54 -11.25
N ARG A 225 13.46 -27.53 -11.67
CA ARG A 225 12.97 -28.71 -12.42
C ARG A 225 11.88 -29.48 -11.68
N PRO A 226 11.12 -30.36 -12.34
CA PRO A 226 10.25 -31.32 -11.70
C PRO A 226 10.99 -32.17 -10.66
N ASN A 227 10.28 -32.53 -9.58
CA ASN A 227 10.78 -33.45 -8.54
C ASN A 227 12.02 -33.00 -7.73
N VAL A 228 12.45 -31.72 -7.83
CA VAL A 228 13.55 -31.19 -7.01
C VAL A 228 13.12 -30.86 -5.57
N GLY A 229 11.81 -30.89 -5.26
CA GLY A 229 11.27 -30.65 -3.91
C GLY A 229 10.66 -29.27 -3.68
N LYS A 230 10.27 -28.54 -4.72
CA LYS A 230 9.59 -27.23 -4.61
C LYS A 230 8.38 -27.26 -3.69
N SER A 231 7.46 -28.24 -3.93
CA SER A 231 6.24 -28.41 -3.12
C SER A 231 6.55 -28.73 -1.66
N SER A 232 7.60 -29.51 -1.42
CA SER A 232 8.00 -29.87 -0.05
C SER A 232 8.54 -28.66 0.72
N ILE A 233 9.34 -27.80 0.06
CA ILE A 233 9.83 -26.54 0.65
C ILE A 233 8.64 -25.61 0.91
N LEU A 234 7.74 -25.45 -0.05
CA LEU A 234 6.54 -24.60 0.11
C LEU A 234 5.67 -25.09 1.28
N ASN A 235 5.38 -26.40 1.34
CA ASN A 235 4.57 -26.96 2.42
C ASN A 235 5.21 -26.74 3.79
N LYS A 236 6.54 -26.90 3.91
CA LYS A 236 7.27 -26.58 5.13
C LYS A 236 7.14 -25.11 5.54
N PHE A 237 7.24 -24.18 4.58
CA PHE A 237 6.98 -22.76 4.84
C PHE A 237 5.55 -22.52 5.32
N LEU A 238 4.56 -23.22 4.76
CA LEU A 238 3.14 -23.09 5.11
C LEU A 238 2.78 -23.74 6.45
N ASP A 239 3.44 -24.87 6.83
CA ASP A 239 3.14 -25.65 8.04
C ASP A 239 3.70 -24.98 9.30
N GLU A 240 4.86 -24.31 9.22
CA GLU A 240 5.53 -23.68 10.37
C GLU A 240 4.98 -22.31 10.73
N GLU A 241 4.46 -21.60 9.76
CA GLU A 241 3.94 -20.26 9.93
C GLU A 241 2.41 -20.28 9.73
N LYS A 242 1.69 -19.40 10.42
CA LYS A 242 0.24 -19.25 10.23
C LYS A 242 -0.01 -18.81 8.78
N ALA A 243 -0.33 -19.76 7.90
CA ALA A 243 -0.81 -19.45 6.57
C ALA A 243 -2.05 -18.57 6.72
N ILE A 244 -1.95 -17.30 6.28
CA ILE A 244 -3.12 -16.45 6.17
C ILE A 244 -3.81 -16.87 4.87
N VAL A 245 -4.67 -17.90 4.95
CA VAL A 245 -5.60 -18.21 3.87
C VAL A 245 -6.72 -17.18 3.97
N THR A 246 -6.62 -16.10 3.22
CA THR A 246 -7.73 -15.15 3.10
C THR A 246 -8.56 -15.53 1.87
N ASP A 247 -9.67 -16.23 2.11
CA ASP A 247 -10.79 -16.31 1.17
C ASP A 247 -11.53 -14.96 1.15
N ILE A 248 -10.87 -13.89 0.74
CA ILE A 248 -11.55 -12.62 0.45
C ILE A 248 -11.92 -12.64 -1.02
N ALA A 249 -13.13 -13.08 -1.32
CA ALA A 249 -13.74 -12.92 -2.61
C ALA A 249 -13.84 -11.42 -2.94
N GLY A 250 -13.06 -10.92 -3.89
CA GLY A 250 -13.17 -9.55 -4.37
C GLY A 250 -11.87 -8.82 -4.72
N THR A 251 -10.68 -9.34 -4.39
CA THR A 251 -9.39 -8.71 -4.75
C THR A 251 -8.72 -9.44 -5.92
N THR A 252 -9.48 -9.67 -7.01
CA THR A 252 -9.00 -10.38 -8.19
C THR A 252 -8.33 -9.42 -9.16
N ARG A 253 -7.05 -9.16 -8.98
CA ARG A 253 -6.18 -8.73 -10.11
C ARG A 253 -4.77 -9.32 -10.07
N ASP A 254 -4.31 -9.89 -8.97
CA ASP A 254 -2.99 -10.51 -8.87
C ASP A 254 -3.10 -11.96 -8.41
N ILE A 255 -2.41 -12.85 -9.13
CA ILE A 255 -2.34 -14.29 -8.86
C ILE A 255 -1.42 -14.50 -7.63
N VAL A 256 -1.90 -14.18 -6.44
CA VAL A 256 -1.23 -14.54 -5.18
C VAL A 256 -1.88 -15.81 -4.69
N GLU A 257 -1.22 -16.95 -4.91
CA GLU A 257 -1.76 -18.27 -4.60
C GLU A 257 -1.44 -18.78 -3.18
N GLY A 258 -0.55 -18.09 -2.46
CA GLY A 258 -0.21 -18.40 -1.08
C GLY A 258 0.54 -17.26 -0.40
N GLN A 259 0.32 -17.10 0.90
CA GLN A 259 1.03 -16.10 1.71
C GLN A 259 1.63 -16.79 2.92
N VAL A 260 2.91 -16.50 3.16
CA VAL A 260 3.68 -17.02 4.29
C VAL A 260 4.15 -15.86 5.14
N MET A 261 3.90 -15.92 6.45
CA MET A 261 4.44 -14.92 7.39
C MET A 261 5.90 -15.23 7.69
N LEU A 262 6.79 -14.29 7.45
CA LEU A 262 8.17 -14.33 7.91
C LEU A 262 8.36 -13.22 8.94
N ASP A 263 8.23 -13.55 10.22
CA ASP A 263 8.14 -12.58 11.34
C ASP A 263 7.05 -11.52 11.10
N ASN A 264 7.44 -10.29 10.81
CA ASN A 264 6.54 -9.14 10.57
C ASN A 264 6.38 -8.79 9.08
N ILE A 265 6.77 -9.68 8.17
CA ILE A 265 6.72 -9.46 6.72
C ILE A 265 6.00 -10.62 6.06
N VAL A 266 5.30 -10.35 4.98
CA VAL A 266 4.60 -11.36 4.18
C VAL A 266 5.47 -11.74 2.99
N LEU A 267 5.68 -13.03 2.77
CA LEU A 267 6.15 -13.56 1.49
C LEU A 267 4.92 -13.91 0.64
N ASN A 268 4.73 -13.23 -0.46
CA ASN A 268 3.68 -13.53 -1.43
C ASN A 268 4.20 -14.57 -2.42
N ILE A 269 3.77 -15.80 -2.33
CA ILE A 269 4.24 -16.87 -3.21
C ILE A 269 3.51 -16.77 -4.55
N ILE A 270 4.27 -16.54 -5.62
CA ILE A 270 3.77 -16.42 -6.99
C ILE A 270 3.78 -17.81 -7.65
N ASP A 271 2.72 -18.16 -8.41
CA ASP A 271 2.59 -19.39 -9.22
C ASP A 271 2.69 -20.70 -8.41
N THR A 272 1.78 -20.88 -7.45
CA THR A 272 1.66 -22.17 -6.75
C THR A 272 0.99 -23.26 -7.62
N ALA A 273 0.37 -22.92 -8.75
CA ALA A 273 -0.26 -23.90 -9.65
C ALA A 273 0.75 -24.88 -10.25
N GLY A 274 1.94 -24.40 -10.61
CA GLY A 274 3.07 -25.26 -11.03
C GLY A 274 3.63 -26.14 -9.90
N ILE A 275 3.29 -25.85 -8.63
CA ILE A 275 3.82 -26.54 -7.46
C ILE A 275 2.83 -27.59 -6.93
N ARG A 276 1.51 -27.38 -7.10
CA ARG A 276 0.43 -28.23 -6.53
C ARG A 276 -0.04 -29.37 -7.44
N GLN A 277 0.24 -29.35 -8.76
CA GLN A 277 -0.20 -30.39 -9.70
C GLN A 277 0.87 -31.47 -9.89
N THR A 278 0.52 -32.70 -9.56
CA THR A 278 1.40 -33.89 -9.55
C THR A 278 1.11 -34.83 -10.73
N GLU A 279 1.06 -34.35 -12.00
CA GLU A 279 0.96 -35.25 -13.15
C GLU A 279 1.88 -34.80 -14.31
N ASP A 280 2.74 -35.71 -14.74
CA ASP A 280 3.91 -35.56 -15.64
C ASP A 280 3.75 -34.85 -16.98
N LYS A 281 2.55 -34.52 -17.46
CA LYS A 281 2.34 -33.90 -18.77
C LYS A 281 2.08 -32.39 -18.76
N VAL A 282 1.83 -31.79 -17.61
CA VAL A 282 1.51 -30.35 -17.45
C VAL A 282 2.75 -29.53 -17.02
N GLU A 283 3.78 -30.19 -16.50
CA GLU A 283 4.95 -29.56 -15.88
C GLU A 283 5.88 -28.81 -16.85
N LYS A 284 6.03 -29.25 -18.11
CA LYS A 284 6.84 -28.50 -19.10
C LYS A 284 6.27 -27.13 -19.45
N ILE A 285 4.94 -27.02 -19.49
CA ILE A 285 4.24 -25.72 -19.67
C ILE A 285 4.42 -24.84 -18.43
N GLY A 286 4.59 -25.46 -17.25
CA GLY A 286 4.82 -24.76 -15.97
C GLY A 286 6.16 -24.01 -15.94
N VAL A 287 7.25 -24.59 -16.42
CA VAL A 287 8.59 -23.95 -16.40
C VAL A 287 8.64 -22.71 -17.30
N GLU A 288 8.13 -22.79 -18.54
CA GLU A 288 8.07 -21.62 -19.43
C GLU A 288 7.22 -20.48 -18.85
N LYS A 289 6.10 -20.81 -18.21
CA LYS A 289 5.25 -19.83 -17.54
C LYS A 289 5.95 -19.24 -16.34
N SER A 290 6.61 -20.04 -15.50
CA SER A 290 7.36 -19.57 -14.34
C SER A 290 8.54 -18.68 -14.73
N LEU A 291 9.21 -18.94 -15.86
CA LEU A 291 10.26 -18.07 -16.38
C LEU A 291 9.75 -16.67 -16.73
N SER A 292 8.52 -16.54 -17.21
CA SER A 292 7.90 -15.22 -17.48
C SER A 292 7.57 -14.42 -16.20
N LEU A 293 7.54 -15.08 -15.03
CA LEU A 293 7.25 -14.45 -13.75
C LEU A 293 8.50 -13.97 -13.02
N ILE A 294 9.71 -14.32 -13.48
CA ILE A 294 10.97 -13.88 -12.89
C ILE A 294 11.05 -12.36 -12.83
N ASP A 295 10.58 -11.67 -13.88
CA ASP A 295 10.63 -10.22 -13.95
C ASP A 295 9.75 -9.53 -12.90
N ARG A 296 8.70 -10.19 -12.45
CA ARG A 296 7.75 -9.67 -11.44
C ARG A 296 8.18 -9.98 -10.01
N ALA A 297 9.05 -10.96 -9.81
CA ALA A 297 9.49 -11.39 -8.49
C ALA A 297 10.50 -10.43 -7.87
N ASP A 298 10.33 -10.12 -6.58
CA ASP A 298 11.31 -9.43 -5.75
C ASP A 298 12.38 -10.40 -5.24
N LEU A 299 12.01 -11.68 -5.03
CA LEU A 299 12.87 -12.78 -4.60
C LEU A 299 12.64 -14.00 -5.48
N VAL A 300 13.71 -14.62 -5.95
CA VAL A 300 13.66 -15.91 -6.64
C VAL A 300 14.36 -16.99 -5.81
N ILE A 301 13.64 -18.06 -5.49
CA ILE A 301 14.19 -19.24 -4.83
C ILE A 301 14.34 -20.34 -5.87
N VAL A 302 15.57 -20.58 -6.29
CA VAL A 302 15.91 -21.66 -7.25
C VAL A 302 16.18 -22.94 -6.48
N VAL A 303 15.38 -23.98 -6.68
CA VAL A 303 15.53 -25.27 -6.00
C VAL A 303 16.26 -26.26 -6.91
N LEU A 304 17.38 -26.79 -6.44
CA LEU A 304 18.22 -27.78 -7.13
C LEU A 304 18.38 -29.04 -6.26
N ASN A 305 18.59 -30.20 -6.91
CA ASN A 305 18.97 -31.43 -6.23
C ASN A 305 20.46 -31.44 -5.91
N SER A 306 20.87 -31.60 -4.67
CA SER A 306 22.28 -31.66 -4.29
C SER A 306 22.99 -32.94 -4.77
N ASN A 307 22.25 -34.02 -5.02
CA ASN A 307 22.77 -35.32 -5.43
C ASN A 307 22.85 -35.52 -6.96
N GLU A 308 22.49 -34.49 -7.77
CA GLU A 308 22.54 -34.56 -9.23
C GLU A 308 23.50 -33.48 -9.79
N LYS A 309 24.05 -33.74 -10.99
CA LYS A 309 24.78 -32.67 -11.73
C LYS A 309 23.81 -31.68 -12.31
N LEU A 310 24.27 -30.44 -12.47
CA LEU A 310 23.50 -29.39 -13.16
C LEU A 310 23.14 -29.80 -14.58
N THR A 311 21.89 -29.69 -14.94
CA THR A 311 21.38 -29.89 -16.29
C THR A 311 21.38 -28.59 -17.07
N LEU A 312 21.13 -28.64 -18.38
CA LEU A 312 21.00 -27.43 -19.20
C LEU A 312 19.83 -26.55 -18.75
N GLU A 313 18.74 -27.15 -18.27
CA GLU A 313 17.58 -26.46 -17.74
C GLU A 313 17.90 -25.72 -16.43
N ASP A 314 18.67 -26.34 -15.52
CA ASP A 314 19.14 -25.68 -14.30
C ASP A 314 20.02 -24.47 -14.60
N ILE A 315 20.90 -24.60 -15.60
CA ILE A 315 21.79 -23.51 -16.02
C ILE A 315 20.96 -22.36 -16.65
N GLU A 316 19.97 -22.65 -17.47
CA GLU A 316 19.09 -21.63 -18.07
C GLU A 316 18.33 -20.85 -16.99
N ILE A 317 17.79 -21.53 -15.97
CA ILE A 317 17.10 -20.90 -14.84
C ILE A 317 18.06 -19.98 -14.10
N LEU A 318 19.26 -20.47 -13.76
CA LEU A 318 20.28 -19.69 -13.06
C LEU A 318 20.70 -18.45 -13.84
N GLU A 319 20.94 -18.56 -15.14
CA GLU A 319 21.30 -17.41 -16.00
C GLU A 319 20.20 -16.34 -16.02
N LYS A 320 18.92 -16.75 -16.13
CA LYS A 320 17.79 -15.81 -16.13
C LYS A 320 17.54 -15.13 -14.77
N THR A 321 18.04 -15.73 -13.69
CA THR A 321 17.85 -15.18 -12.34
C THR A 321 19.06 -14.42 -11.81
N LYS A 322 20.14 -14.29 -12.59
CA LYS A 322 21.42 -13.71 -12.17
C LYS A 322 21.30 -12.26 -11.68
N ASP A 323 20.47 -11.46 -12.34
CA ASP A 323 20.26 -10.04 -12.04
C ASP A 323 19.14 -9.80 -11.00
N LYS A 324 18.59 -10.87 -10.39
CA LYS A 324 17.55 -10.81 -9.37
C LYS A 324 18.10 -11.17 -7.99
N ASN A 325 17.37 -10.79 -6.94
CA ASN A 325 17.63 -11.32 -5.60
C ASN A 325 17.37 -12.83 -5.61
N THR A 326 18.41 -13.62 -5.77
CA THR A 326 18.29 -15.07 -5.95
C THR A 326 18.95 -15.81 -4.80
N ILE A 327 18.19 -16.78 -4.26
CA ILE A 327 18.71 -17.78 -3.31
C ILE A 327 18.62 -19.15 -3.99
N VAL A 328 19.73 -19.85 -4.07
CA VAL A 328 19.79 -21.21 -4.58
C VAL A 328 19.71 -22.19 -3.43
N VAL A 329 18.64 -22.98 -3.41
CA VAL A 329 18.40 -24.01 -2.38
C VAL A 329 18.85 -25.36 -2.91
N LEU A 330 19.87 -25.93 -2.27
CA LEU A 330 20.38 -27.27 -2.53
C LEU A 330 19.58 -28.26 -1.65
N ASN A 331 18.55 -28.84 -2.25
CA ASN A 331 17.67 -29.79 -1.55
C ASN A 331 18.22 -31.22 -1.61
N LYS A 332 17.68 -32.11 -0.76
CA LYS A 332 18.11 -33.51 -0.58
C LYS A 332 19.58 -33.63 -0.14
N ASN A 333 19.99 -32.74 0.77
CA ASN A 333 21.36 -32.73 1.30
C ASN A 333 21.69 -33.94 2.22
N ASP A 334 20.72 -34.79 2.49
CA ASP A 334 20.86 -36.08 3.12
C ASP A 334 21.44 -37.17 2.20
N LEU A 335 21.47 -36.94 0.90
CA LEU A 335 22.05 -37.81 -0.10
C LEU A 335 23.49 -37.40 -0.44
N GLU A 336 24.25 -38.32 -1.07
CA GLU A 336 25.61 -38.05 -1.50
C GLU A 336 25.63 -36.88 -2.52
N ARG A 337 26.41 -35.85 -2.20
CA ARG A 337 26.48 -34.64 -3.02
C ARG A 337 27.19 -34.88 -4.34
N ASN A 338 26.57 -34.53 -5.46
CA ASN A 338 27.14 -34.67 -6.79
C ASN A 338 27.07 -33.37 -7.62
N ILE A 339 26.48 -32.28 -7.06
CA ILE A 339 26.32 -30.98 -7.73
C ILE A 339 27.65 -30.23 -7.81
N GLU A 340 27.92 -29.54 -8.91
CA GLU A 340 29.11 -28.75 -9.18
C GLU A 340 29.06 -27.37 -8.50
N LEU A 341 29.54 -27.28 -7.25
CA LEU A 341 29.48 -26.03 -6.47
C LEU A 341 30.25 -24.86 -7.10
N ASP A 342 31.28 -25.15 -7.91
CA ASP A 342 32.08 -24.10 -8.56
C ASP A 342 31.25 -23.22 -9.49
N LYS A 343 30.21 -23.75 -10.08
CA LYS A 343 29.26 -23.01 -10.95
C LYS A 343 28.22 -22.18 -10.19
N LEU A 344 28.14 -22.34 -8.88
CA LEU A 344 27.16 -21.70 -8.02
C LEU A 344 27.80 -20.64 -7.08
N LYS A 345 29.09 -20.34 -7.22
CA LYS A 345 29.82 -19.45 -6.29
C LYS A 345 29.27 -18.03 -6.21
N ASP A 346 28.65 -17.57 -7.28
CA ASP A 346 28.11 -16.21 -7.38
C ASP A 346 26.70 -16.09 -6.78
N TYR A 347 26.11 -17.18 -6.27
CA TYR A 347 24.76 -17.21 -5.72
C TYR A 347 24.76 -17.38 -4.21
N ASN A 348 23.70 -16.90 -3.56
CA ASN A 348 23.44 -17.20 -2.16
C ASN A 348 22.97 -18.65 -2.02
N LEU A 349 23.80 -19.51 -1.45
CA LEU A 349 23.51 -20.95 -1.31
C LEU A 349 22.93 -21.25 0.06
N VAL A 350 21.85 -22.04 0.09
CA VAL A 350 21.27 -22.63 1.30
C VAL A 350 21.09 -24.13 1.08
N SER A 351 21.62 -24.95 1.98
CA SER A 351 21.43 -26.40 1.93
C SER A 351 20.21 -26.78 2.77
N THR A 352 19.30 -27.57 2.20
CA THR A 352 18.11 -28.05 2.90
C THR A 352 17.95 -29.55 2.74
N ASN A 353 17.27 -30.13 3.74
CA ASN A 353 16.72 -31.47 3.67
C ASN A 353 15.22 -31.32 4.02
N THR A 354 14.33 -31.84 3.20
CA THR A 354 12.89 -31.73 3.44
C THR A 354 12.42 -32.38 4.76
N ASN A 355 13.26 -33.17 5.42
CA ASN A 355 13.01 -33.70 6.73
C ASN A 355 13.61 -32.86 7.86
N ASP A 356 14.38 -31.83 7.55
CA ASP A 356 15.14 -31.03 8.51
C ASP A 356 14.59 -29.60 8.60
N LEU A 357 14.25 -29.16 9.82
CA LEU A 357 13.79 -27.80 10.11
C LEU A 357 14.95 -26.78 10.00
N GLU A 358 16.19 -27.21 10.32
CA GLU A 358 17.36 -26.32 10.35
C GLU A 358 17.65 -25.68 8.99
N GLY A 359 17.44 -26.41 7.89
CA GLY A 359 17.60 -25.88 6.53
C GLY A 359 16.57 -24.80 6.17
N ILE A 360 15.34 -24.92 6.67
CA ILE A 360 14.28 -23.91 6.45
C ILE A 360 14.58 -22.65 7.26
N ASP A 361 15.02 -22.76 8.49
CA ASP A 361 15.42 -21.61 9.31
C ASP A 361 16.61 -20.86 8.70
N THR A 362 17.58 -21.61 8.15
CA THR A 362 18.71 -21.00 7.41
C THR A 362 18.22 -20.23 6.19
N LEU A 363 17.24 -20.75 5.44
CA LEU A 363 16.63 -20.06 4.30
C LEU A 363 15.89 -18.79 4.75
N LYS A 364 15.10 -18.86 5.83
CA LYS A 364 14.43 -17.69 6.43
C LYS A 364 15.43 -16.61 6.84
N ASN A 365 16.50 -16.98 7.52
CA ASN A 365 17.55 -16.05 7.95
C ASN A 365 18.27 -15.42 6.76
N LYS A 366 18.51 -16.19 5.68
CA LYS A 366 19.11 -15.66 4.47
C LYS A 366 18.20 -14.65 3.75
N ILE A 367 16.89 -14.87 3.73
CA ILE A 367 15.91 -13.90 3.22
C ILE A 367 15.95 -12.62 4.07
N LYS A 368 15.96 -12.75 5.40
CA LYS A 368 16.04 -11.59 6.32
C LYS A 368 17.30 -10.78 6.09
N GLU A 369 18.44 -11.42 5.94
CA GLU A 369 19.73 -10.78 5.66
C GLU A 369 19.70 -10.04 4.31
N MET A 370 19.22 -10.70 3.24
CA MET A 370 19.17 -10.15 1.89
C MET A 370 18.34 -8.86 1.80
N PHE A 371 17.21 -8.82 2.51
CA PHE A 371 16.32 -7.67 2.53
C PHE A 371 16.53 -6.74 3.75
N ASN A 372 17.61 -6.95 4.54
CA ASN A 372 17.95 -6.17 5.74
C ASN A 372 16.78 -6.03 6.73
N LEU A 373 15.96 -7.07 6.89
CA LEU A 373 14.72 -7.02 7.65
C LEU A 373 14.93 -6.74 9.15
N GLU A 374 16.08 -7.10 9.71
CA GLU A 374 16.44 -6.80 11.10
C GLU A 374 16.70 -5.31 11.36
N GLN A 375 17.17 -4.57 10.34
CA GLN A 375 17.42 -3.13 10.43
C GLN A 375 16.17 -2.29 10.20
N ILE A 376 15.09 -2.89 9.74
CA ILE A 376 13.80 -2.23 9.63
C ILE A 376 13.27 -2.04 11.06
N SER A 377 13.85 -1.06 11.76
CA SER A 377 13.52 -0.69 13.12
C SER A 377 12.10 -0.15 13.18
N THR A 378 11.30 -0.73 14.07
CA THR A 378 9.92 -0.31 14.33
C THR A 378 9.80 1.06 15.02
N LYS A 379 10.88 1.77 15.26
CA LYS A 379 10.88 2.96 16.11
C LYS A 379 10.53 4.27 15.40
N ASP A 380 10.85 4.42 14.12
CA ASP A 380 10.63 5.67 13.39
C ASP A 380 10.05 5.41 11.98
N TYR A 381 8.77 5.07 11.91
CA TYR A 381 8.03 4.93 10.65
C TYR A 381 7.60 6.31 10.08
N ASN A 382 8.54 7.17 9.77
CA ASN A 382 8.29 8.46 9.14
C ASN A 382 8.70 8.42 7.66
N TYR A 383 8.09 7.49 6.89
CA TYR A 383 8.48 7.24 5.52
C TYR A 383 7.29 7.40 4.56
N LEU A 384 7.60 7.47 3.26
CA LEU A 384 6.59 7.35 2.21
C LEU A 384 6.13 5.89 2.15
N THR A 385 4.82 5.67 2.03
CA THR A 385 4.24 4.33 2.27
C THR A 385 3.81 3.63 1.00
N ASN A 386 3.75 4.33 -0.15
CA ASN A 386 3.27 3.74 -1.38
C ASN A 386 4.08 4.16 -2.63
N VAL A 387 3.88 3.39 -3.71
CA VAL A 387 4.63 3.55 -4.97
C VAL A 387 4.45 4.94 -5.58
N ARG A 388 3.23 5.54 -5.50
CA ARG A 388 2.95 6.89 -6.01
C ARG A 388 3.81 7.94 -5.29
N GLN A 389 3.78 7.92 -3.94
CA GLN A 389 4.55 8.85 -3.12
C GLN A 389 6.04 8.73 -3.37
N ILE A 390 6.58 7.48 -3.42
CA ILE A 390 7.99 7.21 -3.69
C ILE A 390 8.39 7.68 -5.11
N SER A 391 7.54 7.45 -6.11
CA SER A 391 7.79 7.90 -7.48
C SER A 391 7.86 9.42 -7.58
N LEU A 392 6.93 10.14 -6.94
CA LEU A 392 6.94 11.59 -6.89
C LEU A 392 8.19 12.13 -6.18
N ALA A 393 8.60 11.50 -5.08
CA ALA A 393 9.83 11.85 -4.38
C ALA A 393 11.08 11.62 -5.24
N LYS A 394 11.14 10.54 -6.03
CA LYS A 394 12.22 10.29 -7.00
C LYS A 394 12.27 11.36 -8.10
N ASN A 395 11.11 11.75 -8.61
CA ASN A 395 11.03 12.82 -9.61
C ASN A 395 11.47 14.17 -9.00
N ALA A 396 11.06 14.46 -7.77
CA ALA A 396 11.52 15.65 -7.04
C ALA A 396 13.05 15.61 -6.78
N TYR A 397 13.60 14.45 -6.43
CA TYR A 397 15.06 14.26 -6.32
C TYR A 397 15.79 14.56 -7.64
N GLN A 398 15.23 14.07 -8.77
CA GLN A 398 15.82 14.35 -10.08
C GLN A 398 15.84 15.86 -10.36
N LYS A 399 14.82 16.60 -9.97
CA LYS A 399 14.81 18.07 -10.10
C LYS A 399 15.91 18.75 -9.28
N LEU A 400 16.22 18.24 -8.07
CA LEU A 400 17.37 18.75 -7.32
C LEU A 400 18.73 18.40 -7.99
N VAL A 401 18.82 17.27 -8.69
CA VAL A 401 19.98 16.93 -9.53
C VAL A 401 20.10 17.90 -10.71
N ASP A 402 18.99 18.27 -11.34
CA ASP A 402 18.94 19.25 -12.45
C ASP A 402 19.39 20.64 -11.96
N VAL A 403 18.93 21.08 -10.78
CA VAL A 403 19.40 22.31 -10.08
C VAL A 403 20.91 22.26 -9.87
N GLU A 404 21.45 21.14 -9.34
CA GLU A 404 22.90 21.00 -9.11
C GLU A 404 23.68 21.07 -10.42
N SER A 405 23.19 20.50 -11.51
CA SER A 405 23.78 20.58 -12.84
C SER A 405 23.76 22.00 -13.39
N GLY A 406 22.62 22.68 -13.29
CA GLY A 406 22.49 24.08 -13.70
C GLY A 406 23.47 25.02 -12.97
N LEU A 407 23.65 24.80 -11.66
CA LEU A 407 24.63 25.54 -10.86
C LEU A 407 26.08 25.28 -11.31
N LYS A 408 26.42 24.05 -11.70
CA LYS A 408 27.75 23.70 -12.24
C LYS A 408 28.00 24.34 -13.60
N ASP A 409 26.96 24.41 -14.43
CA ASP A 409 27.01 24.99 -15.77
C ASP A 409 26.89 26.52 -15.75
N ASN A 410 26.82 27.15 -14.56
CA ASN A 410 26.64 28.58 -14.35
C ASN A 410 25.39 29.13 -15.05
N LEU A 411 24.29 28.41 -15.05
CA LEU A 411 23.01 28.89 -15.55
C LEU A 411 22.52 30.11 -14.72
N PRO A 412 21.77 31.02 -15.32
CA PRO A 412 21.11 32.12 -14.60
C PRO A 412 20.20 31.57 -13.50
N VAL A 413 20.13 32.26 -12.36
CA VAL A 413 19.42 31.79 -11.15
C VAL A 413 17.91 31.66 -11.38
N ASP A 414 17.33 32.51 -12.26
CA ASP A 414 15.94 32.41 -12.69
C ASP A 414 15.61 31.09 -13.43
N MET A 415 16.58 30.55 -14.19
CA MET A 415 16.42 29.22 -14.80
C MET A 415 16.50 28.08 -13.77
N ILE A 416 17.34 28.23 -12.77
CA ILE A 416 17.50 27.24 -11.68
C ILE A 416 16.24 27.22 -10.80
N GLU A 417 15.61 28.37 -10.61
CA GLU A 417 14.37 28.49 -9.84
C GLU A 417 13.23 27.64 -10.42
N ILE A 418 13.17 27.47 -11.74
CA ILE A 418 12.13 26.64 -12.41
C ILE A 418 12.19 25.21 -11.88
N ASP A 419 13.37 24.61 -11.81
CA ASP A 419 13.52 23.24 -11.31
C ASP A 419 13.22 23.13 -9.80
N LEU A 420 13.52 24.17 -9.01
CA LEU A 420 13.12 24.23 -7.60
C LEU A 420 11.59 24.30 -7.45
N ARG A 421 10.89 25.05 -8.31
CA ARG A 421 9.42 25.12 -8.33
C ARG A 421 8.81 23.78 -8.74
N ASP A 422 9.35 23.13 -9.77
CA ASP A 422 8.93 21.79 -10.16
C ASP A 422 9.11 20.79 -9.01
N CYS A 423 10.23 20.84 -8.30
CA CYS A 423 10.48 20.02 -7.12
C CYS A 423 9.43 20.29 -6.02
N PHE A 424 9.13 21.56 -5.74
CA PHE A 424 8.13 21.96 -4.75
C PHE A 424 6.72 21.45 -5.11
N ASP A 425 6.34 21.50 -6.39
CA ASP A 425 5.03 21.06 -6.86
C ASP A 425 4.90 19.53 -6.83
N LEU A 426 5.92 18.79 -7.29
CA LEU A 426 5.97 17.32 -7.20
C LEU A 426 5.80 16.81 -5.76
N LEU A 427 6.44 17.46 -4.80
CA LEU A 427 6.25 17.16 -3.38
C LEU A 427 4.84 17.55 -2.91
N GLY A 428 4.25 18.61 -3.46
CA GLY A 428 2.87 19.02 -3.21
C GLY A 428 1.84 17.99 -3.66
N GLU A 429 2.10 17.30 -4.76
CA GLU A 429 1.27 16.21 -5.26
C GLU A 429 1.22 15.01 -4.29
N ILE A 430 2.28 14.77 -3.51
CA ILE A 430 2.29 13.70 -2.51
C ILE A 430 1.17 13.90 -1.49
N THR A 431 1.00 15.12 -0.99
CA THR A 431 -0.01 15.45 0.02
C THR A 431 -1.36 15.86 -0.58
N GLY A 432 -1.44 16.02 -1.91
CA GLY A 432 -2.64 16.47 -2.60
C GLY A 432 -2.88 17.98 -2.47
N LYS A 433 -1.84 18.79 -2.26
CA LYS A 433 -1.92 20.26 -2.34
C LYS A 433 -1.96 20.76 -3.78
N THR A 434 -1.35 19.98 -4.68
CA THR A 434 -1.41 20.14 -6.13
C THR A 434 -1.92 18.81 -6.68
N TYR A 435 -3.05 18.80 -7.40
CA TYR A 435 -3.61 17.55 -7.99
C TYR A 435 -4.49 17.86 -9.20
N SER A 436 -4.64 16.88 -10.09
CA SER A 436 -5.69 16.87 -11.12
C SER A 436 -6.86 15.99 -10.68
N ASP A 437 -8.07 16.31 -11.14
CA ASP A 437 -9.26 15.51 -10.84
C ASP A 437 -9.09 14.04 -11.26
N GLU A 438 -8.40 13.79 -12.38
CA GLU A 438 -8.12 12.46 -12.89
C GLU A 438 -7.28 11.59 -11.92
N ILE A 439 -6.27 12.19 -11.26
CA ILE A 439 -5.45 11.49 -10.26
C ILE A 439 -6.31 11.11 -9.06
N ILE A 440 -7.18 12.01 -8.61
CA ILE A 440 -8.10 11.78 -7.49
C ILE A 440 -9.07 10.65 -7.82
N ASP A 441 -9.71 10.69 -8.99
CA ASP A 441 -10.66 9.67 -9.41
C ASP A 441 -10.00 8.28 -9.50
N ASN A 442 -8.87 8.17 -10.16
CA ASN A 442 -8.10 6.93 -10.29
C ASN A 442 -7.64 6.36 -8.93
N LEU A 443 -7.33 7.23 -7.96
CA LEU A 443 -6.95 6.80 -6.62
C LEU A 443 -8.14 6.15 -5.89
N PHE A 444 -9.29 6.85 -5.88
CA PHE A 444 -10.45 6.41 -5.10
C PHE A 444 -11.21 5.25 -5.73
N GLU A 445 -11.11 5.02 -7.04
CA GLU A 445 -11.67 3.83 -7.71
C GLU A 445 -11.14 2.49 -7.15
N ARG A 446 -9.97 2.51 -6.51
CA ARG A 446 -9.36 1.32 -5.88
C ARG A 446 -9.88 1.04 -4.49
N PHE A 447 -10.65 1.95 -3.91
CA PHE A 447 -11.19 1.82 -2.57
C PHE A 447 -12.43 0.92 -2.53
N CYS A 448 -12.73 0.38 -1.36
CA CYS A 448 -13.97 -0.35 -1.15
C CYS A 448 -15.18 0.60 -1.20
N VAL A 449 -16.32 0.11 -1.72
CA VAL A 449 -17.60 0.80 -1.61
C VAL A 449 -17.96 0.90 -0.12
N GLY A 450 -18.41 2.07 0.33
CA GLY A 450 -18.72 2.33 1.74
C GLY A 450 -17.58 2.91 2.59
N LYS A 451 -16.44 3.22 1.91
CA LYS A 451 -15.26 3.91 2.51
C LYS A 451 -14.98 5.25 1.86
#